data_52ac8af252d081cfa45fbd8fd7c17b96
#
_entry.id   52ac8af252d081cfa45fbd8fd7c17b96
#
_cell.length_a   1.000
_cell.length_b   1.000
_cell.length_c   1.000
_cell.angle_alpha   90.00
_cell.angle_beta   90.00
_cell.angle_gamma   90.00
#
_symmetry.space_group_name_H-M   'P 1'
#
loop_
_entity.id
_entity.type
_entity.pdbx_description
1 polymer ?
#
loop_
_entity_poly.entity_id
_entity_poly.type
_entity_poly.pdbx_seq_one_letter_code
_entity_poly.pdbx_strand_id
1 'polypeptide(L)'
;MDYNNLSTEELEKNFNPRESVENFSHYLEDSLLKSKDVKKQTHIYENIAYGKGPLQKLDIFGKNNKEDLKPLHIFIHGGYWRALDKDYHAHMSVPFNKNNILFFNINYDLCPKVTLSDICDQTIEAIIWIFNNCKNYGGNNKKISISGHSAGAHLVSYLLNIDWSMYDLPKNVFQGAALIS
;
A
#
# COMPACT_ATOMS: atom_id res chain seq x y z
N MET A 1 16.43 27.04 13.75
CA MET A 1 15.04 27.56 13.74
C MET A 1 14.42 27.22 15.08
N ASP A 2 13.92 28.19 15.82
CA ASP A 2 13.28 27.93 17.11
C ASP A 2 11.78 27.67 16.87
N TYR A 3 11.38 26.40 16.87
CA TYR A 3 10.00 25.96 16.59
C TYR A 3 9.02 26.34 17.70
N ASN A 4 9.51 26.68 18.90
CA ASN A 4 8.66 27.00 20.04
C ASN A 4 7.94 28.34 19.91
N ASN A 5 8.39 29.21 19.02
CA ASN A 5 7.86 30.55 18.80
C ASN A 5 7.02 30.67 17.52
N LEU A 6 6.78 29.57 16.79
CA LEU A 6 5.95 29.59 15.60
C LEU A 6 4.45 29.55 15.96
N SER A 7 3.67 30.37 15.27
CA SER A 7 2.21 30.27 15.31
C SER A 7 1.71 28.97 14.68
N THR A 8 0.46 28.59 14.97
CA THR A 8 -0.16 27.43 14.33
C THR A 8 -0.18 27.54 12.80
N GLU A 9 -0.42 28.74 12.28
CA GLU A 9 -0.41 29.03 10.84
C GLU A 9 0.99 28.82 10.22
N GLU A 10 2.03 29.28 10.90
CA GLU A 10 3.41 29.06 10.46
C GLU A 10 3.81 27.59 10.55
N LEU A 11 3.36 26.85 11.56
CA LEU A 11 3.55 25.41 11.68
C LEU A 11 2.88 24.67 10.53
N GLU A 12 1.60 24.97 10.24
CA GLU A 12 0.88 24.38 9.11
C GLU A 12 1.61 24.65 7.79
N LYS A 13 1.98 25.90 7.52
CA LYS A 13 2.70 26.29 6.30
C LYS A 13 4.05 25.59 6.14
N ASN A 14 4.78 25.38 7.23
CA ASN A 14 6.12 24.80 7.18
C ASN A 14 6.14 23.26 7.22
N PHE A 15 5.13 22.63 7.84
CA PHE A 15 5.12 21.18 8.09
C PHE A 15 3.98 20.43 7.41
N ASN A 16 2.99 21.11 6.81
CA ASN A 16 1.99 20.46 6.00
C ASN A 16 2.46 20.42 4.52
N PRO A 17 2.84 19.24 3.98
CA PRO A 17 3.33 19.14 2.61
C PRO A 17 2.31 19.60 1.56
N ARG A 18 1.02 19.61 1.90
CA ARG A 18 -0.05 20.05 0.98
C ARG A 18 -0.03 21.55 0.76
N GLU A 19 0.39 22.31 1.77
CA GLU A 19 0.51 23.77 1.70
C GLU A 19 1.75 24.20 0.91
N SER A 20 2.75 23.33 0.77
CA SER A 20 3.99 23.61 0.03
C SER A 20 3.91 23.28 -1.45
N VAL A 21 2.84 22.60 -1.89
CA VAL A 21 2.66 22.18 -3.30
C VAL A 21 1.49 22.95 -3.91
N GLU A 22 1.81 23.81 -4.87
CA GLU A 22 0.78 24.52 -5.64
C GLU A 22 -0.12 23.53 -6.39
N ASN A 23 -1.44 23.72 -6.30
CA ASN A 23 -2.44 22.87 -6.96
C ASN A 23 -2.37 21.38 -6.55
N PHE A 24 -2.09 21.07 -5.29
CA PHE A 24 -1.99 19.70 -4.77
C PHE A 24 -3.19 18.82 -5.17
N SER A 25 -4.42 19.36 -5.17
CA SER A 25 -5.64 18.66 -5.56
C SER A 25 -5.57 18.12 -7.00
N HIS A 26 -4.95 18.85 -7.92
CA HIS A 26 -4.80 18.44 -9.31
C HIS A 26 -3.98 17.13 -9.45
N TYR A 27 -2.92 16.99 -8.65
CA TYR A 27 -2.12 15.75 -8.66
C TYR A 27 -2.90 14.55 -8.12
N LEU A 28 -3.76 14.75 -7.14
CA LEU A 28 -4.64 13.68 -6.64
C LEU A 28 -5.70 13.28 -7.66
N GLU A 29 -6.32 14.26 -8.32
CA GLU A 29 -7.30 14.02 -9.38
C GLU A 29 -6.67 13.28 -10.57
N ASP A 30 -5.49 13.70 -11.01
CA ASP A 30 -4.73 13.04 -12.08
C ASP A 30 -4.39 11.59 -11.73
N SER A 31 -3.91 11.34 -10.50
CA SER A 31 -3.64 10.00 -10.00
C SER A 31 -4.90 9.12 -10.00
N LEU A 32 -6.02 9.67 -9.57
CA LEU A 32 -7.31 8.95 -9.55
C LEU A 32 -7.80 8.66 -10.98
N LEU A 33 -7.69 9.61 -11.91
CA LEU A 33 -8.07 9.42 -13.31
C LEU A 33 -7.21 8.34 -13.97
N LYS A 34 -5.88 8.41 -13.84
CA LYS A 34 -4.95 7.38 -14.34
C LYS A 34 -5.26 6.01 -13.74
N SER A 35 -5.57 5.95 -12.46
CA SER A 35 -5.93 4.71 -11.78
C SER A 35 -7.24 4.12 -12.30
N LYS A 36 -8.26 4.94 -12.53
CA LYS A 36 -9.53 4.52 -13.13
C LYS A 36 -9.33 3.95 -14.53
N ASP A 37 -8.45 4.56 -15.35
CA ASP A 37 -8.19 4.08 -16.70
C ASP A 37 -7.43 2.76 -16.70
N VAL A 38 -6.47 2.58 -15.81
CA VAL A 38 -5.77 1.30 -15.66
C VAL A 38 -6.73 0.19 -15.22
N LYS A 39 -7.65 0.46 -14.31
CA LYS A 39 -8.67 -0.51 -13.87
C LYS A 39 -9.54 -1.01 -15.02
N LYS A 40 -9.83 -0.17 -16.02
CA LYS A 40 -10.60 -0.57 -17.23
C LYS A 40 -9.81 -1.45 -18.21
N GLN A 41 -8.48 -1.32 -18.22
CA GLN A 41 -7.61 -1.91 -19.25
C GLN A 41 -6.83 -3.13 -18.78
N THR A 42 -6.76 -3.36 -17.47
CA THR A 42 -5.94 -4.41 -16.87
C THR A 42 -6.83 -5.48 -16.24
N HIS A 43 -6.38 -6.75 -16.30
CA HIS A 43 -7.03 -7.80 -15.53
C HIS A 43 -6.84 -7.52 -14.03
N ILE A 44 -7.93 -7.45 -13.30
CA ILE A 44 -7.96 -7.06 -11.89
C ILE A 44 -8.94 -7.91 -11.09
N TYR A 45 -8.54 -8.22 -9.85
CA TYR A 45 -9.43 -8.70 -8.80
C TYR A 45 -9.58 -7.55 -7.79
N GLU A 46 -10.77 -6.97 -7.70
CA GLU A 46 -11.02 -5.78 -6.89
C GLU A 46 -11.65 -6.10 -5.55
N ASN A 47 -11.31 -5.29 -4.55
CA ASN A 47 -11.96 -5.26 -3.24
C ASN A 47 -11.97 -6.60 -2.51
N ILE A 48 -10.90 -7.38 -2.66
CA ILE A 48 -10.74 -8.64 -1.95
C ILE A 48 -10.53 -8.35 -0.47
N ALA A 49 -11.44 -8.83 0.38
CA ALA A 49 -11.31 -8.66 1.83
C ALA A 49 -10.18 -9.55 2.38
N TYR A 50 -9.29 -8.96 3.15
CA TYR A 50 -8.27 -9.69 3.90
C TYR A 50 -8.53 -9.67 5.42
N GLY A 51 -9.48 -8.85 5.88
CA GLY A 51 -9.89 -8.71 7.26
C GLY A 51 -11.36 -8.31 7.39
N LYS A 52 -11.78 -7.90 8.58
CA LYS A 52 -13.18 -7.59 8.91
C LYS A 52 -13.51 -6.09 8.80
N GLY A 53 -12.52 -5.21 8.81
CA GLY A 53 -12.70 -3.78 8.72
C GLY A 53 -13.21 -3.36 7.32
N PRO A 54 -13.95 -2.26 7.23
CA PRO A 54 -14.56 -1.83 5.98
C PRO A 54 -13.54 -1.52 4.88
N LEU A 55 -12.33 -1.08 5.24
CA LEU A 55 -11.24 -0.80 4.30
C LEU A 55 -10.14 -1.88 4.31
N GLN A 56 -10.27 -2.95 5.09
CA GLN A 56 -9.36 -4.10 5.03
C GLN A 56 -9.57 -4.90 3.74
N LYS A 57 -9.27 -4.26 2.62
CA LYS A 57 -9.42 -4.79 1.26
C LYS A 57 -8.17 -4.53 0.45
N LEU A 58 -7.96 -5.32 -0.57
CA LEU A 58 -6.89 -5.13 -1.54
C LEU A 58 -7.38 -5.36 -2.97
N ASP A 59 -6.65 -4.80 -3.92
CA ASP A 59 -6.81 -5.09 -5.34
C ASP A 59 -5.56 -5.83 -5.85
N ILE A 60 -5.76 -6.78 -6.77
CA ILE A 60 -4.68 -7.53 -7.41
C ILE A 60 -4.72 -7.27 -8.90
N PHE A 61 -3.64 -6.73 -9.45
CA PHE A 61 -3.50 -6.41 -10.87
C PHE A 61 -2.56 -7.41 -11.55
N GLY A 62 -2.98 -7.92 -12.69
CA GLY A 62 -2.24 -8.83 -13.54
C GLY A 62 -2.96 -10.14 -13.81
N LYS A 63 -2.55 -10.80 -14.89
CA LYS A 63 -3.18 -12.05 -15.31
C LYS A 63 -2.75 -13.21 -14.41
N ASN A 64 -3.71 -13.97 -13.94
CA ASN A 64 -3.47 -15.22 -13.24
C ASN A 64 -2.89 -16.27 -14.19
N ASN A 65 -1.78 -16.89 -13.79
CA ASN A 65 -1.28 -18.12 -14.39
C ASN A 65 -0.84 -19.04 -13.25
N LYS A 66 -1.62 -20.08 -13.00
CA LYS A 66 -1.33 -21.02 -11.90
C LYS A 66 -0.21 -22.01 -12.22
N GLU A 67 0.11 -22.18 -13.51
CA GLU A 67 1.18 -23.09 -13.96
C GLU A 67 2.55 -22.39 -13.90
N ASP A 68 2.57 -21.05 -14.06
CA ASP A 68 3.78 -20.22 -13.99
C ASP A 68 3.57 -19.09 -12.99
N LEU A 69 3.86 -19.35 -11.72
CA LEU A 69 3.69 -18.41 -10.62
C LEU A 69 4.64 -17.23 -10.72
N LYS A 70 4.10 -16.03 -10.73
CA LYS A 70 4.80 -14.76 -10.93
C LYS A 70 5.33 -14.17 -9.62
N PRO A 71 6.44 -13.43 -9.65
CA PRO A 71 6.77 -12.52 -8.57
C PRO A 71 5.61 -11.57 -8.29
N LEU A 72 5.52 -11.10 -7.06
CA LEU A 72 4.52 -10.10 -6.69
C LEU A 72 5.14 -8.93 -5.95
N HIS A 73 4.53 -7.78 -6.14
CA HIS A 73 4.87 -6.55 -5.45
C HIS A 73 3.66 -6.05 -4.65
N ILE A 74 3.90 -5.73 -3.40
CA ILE A 74 2.88 -5.18 -2.48
C ILE A 74 3.11 -3.68 -2.36
N PHE A 75 2.05 -2.89 -2.48
CA PHE A 75 2.09 -1.45 -2.27
C PHE A 75 1.14 -1.04 -1.15
N ILE A 76 1.62 -0.16 -0.26
CA ILE A 76 0.86 0.45 0.84
C ILE A 76 0.84 1.96 0.64
N HIS A 77 -0.36 2.53 0.51
CA HIS A 77 -0.55 3.95 0.26
C HIS A 77 -0.23 4.82 1.48
N GLY A 78 0.06 6.09 1.22
CA GLY A 78 0.23 7.13 2.22
C GLY A 78 -1.09 7.80 2.62
N GLY A 79 -0.99 9.03 3.14
CA GLY A 79 -2.16 9.83 3.54
C GLY A 79 -2.24 10.09 5.03
N TYR A 80 -1.09 10.12 5.71
CA TYR A 80 -0.99 10.43 7.14
C TYR A 80 -1.85 9.52 8.04
N TRP A 81 -2.07 8.25 7.63
CA TRP A 81 -2.94 7.24 8.26
C TRP A 81 -4.42 7.66 8.41
N ARG A 82 -4.85 8.78 7.83
CA ARG A 82 -6.19 9.37 7.99
C ARG A 82 -6.87 9.77 6.68
N ALA A 83 -6.20 9.57 5.55
CA ALA A 83 -6.70 9.99 4.24
C ALA A 83 -6.17 9.08 3.14
N LEU A 84 -6.70 9.27 1.93
CA LEU A 84 -6.43 8.51 0.72
C LEU A 84 -6.98 7.08 0.76
N ASP A 85 -6.74 6.38 -0.33
CA ASP A 85 -7.28 5.05 -0.59
C ASP A 85 -6.43 4.38 -1.68
N LYS A 86 -6.45 3.04 -1.72
CA LYS A 86 -5.79 2.27 -2.78
C LYS A 86 -6.18 2.71 -4.20
N ASP A 87 -7.39 3.26 -4.38
CA ASP A 87 -7.90 3.66 -5.69
C ASP A 87 -7.13 4.81 -6.33
N TYR A 88 -6.41 5.62 -5.55
CA TYR A 88 -5.49 6.63 -6.07
C TYR A 88 -4.20 6.05 -6.66
N HIS A 89 -3.89 4.78 -6.40
CA HIS A 89 -2.58 4.19 -6.67
C HIS A 89 -2.60 3.01 -7.64
N ALA A 90 -3.76 2.66 -8.21
CA ALA A 90 -3.89 1.56 -9.17
C ALA A 90 -3.00 1.73 -10.41
N HIS A 91 -2.74 2.97 -10.84
CA HIS A 91 -1.85 3.29 -11.97
C HIS A 91 -0.40 2.81 -11.77
N MET A 92 0.04 2.66 -10.53
CA MET A 92 1.37 2.14 -10.21
C MET A 92 1.55 0.67 -10.60
N SER A 93 0.47 -0.08 -10.83
CA SER A 93 0.53 -1.47 -11.29
C SER A 93 1.14 -1.63 -12.69
N VAL A 94 1.09 -0.58 -13.53
CA VAL A 94 1.49 -0.63 -14.95
C VAL A 94 2.92 -1.12 -15.15
N PRO A 95 3.97 -0.53 -14.54
CA PRO A 95 5.34 -0.99 -14.73
C PRO A 95 5.56 -2.41 -14.21
N PHE A 96 4.89 -2.83 -13.14
CA PHE A 96 4.99 -4.18 -12.61
C PHE A 96 4.38 -5.20 -13.57
N ASN A 97 3.18 -4.95 -14.06
CA ASN A 97 2.50 -5.85 -14.98
C ASN A 97 3.24 -5.98 -16.33
N LYS A 98 3.85 -4.89 -16.83
CA LYS A 98 4.73 -4.92 -18.02
C LYS A 98 5.95 -5.83 -17.84
N ASN A 99 6.41 -6.00 -16.61
CA ASN A 99 7.53 -6.87 -16.25
C ASN A 99 7.08 -8.24 -15.71
N ASN A 100 5.84 -8.64 -15.97
CA ASN A 100 5.27 -9.92 -15.54
C ASN A 100 5.26 -10.12 -14.00
N ILE A 101 5.08 -9.03 -13.24
CA ILE A 101 4.98 -9.00 -11.79
C ILE A 101 3.53 -8.67 -11.42
N LEU A 102 2.91 -9.44 -10.54
CA LEU A 102 1.59 -9.10 -9.98
C LEU A 102 1.72 -7.92 -9.01
N PHE A 103 0.75 -7.03 -9.01
CA PHE A 103 0.73 -5.88 -8.13
C PHE A 103 -0.44 -5.97 -7.15
N PHE A 104 -0.13 -6.01 -5.86
CA PHE A 104 -1.08 -6.08 -4.75
C PHE A 104 -1.17 -4.72 -4.08
N ASN A 105 -2.30 -4.06 -4.21
CA ASN A 105 -2.54 -2.71 -3.74
C ASN A 105 -3.41 -2.76 -2.48
N ILE A 106 -2.80 -2.55 -1.32
CA ILE A 106 -3.46 -2.71 -0.01
C ILE A 106 -4.17 -1.40 0.39
N ASN A 107 -5.39 -1.54 0.91
CA ASN A 107 -6.08 -0.53 1.68
C ASN A 107 -6.10 -0.91 3.17
N TYR A 108 -6.39 0.03 4.06
CA TYR A 108 -6.50 -0.16 5.51
C TYR A 108 -7.46 0.88 6.10
N ASP A 109 -8.02 0.63 7.29
CA ASP A 109 -8.88 1.58 7.97
C ASP A 109 -8.10 2.83 8.42
N LEU A 110 -8.78 3.94 8.59
CA LEU A 110 -8.15 5.25 8.79
C LEU A 110 -8.45 5.81 10.18
N CYS A 111 -7.46 6.49 10.76
CA CYS A 111 -7.65 7.34 11.93
C CYS A 111 -8.66 8.47 11.62
N PRO A 112 -9.46 8.93 12.60
CA PRO A 112 -9.52 8.50 14.01
C PRO A 112 -10.49 7.33 14.27
N LYS A 113 -11.07 6.70 13.23
CA LYS A 113 -12.00 5.57 13.40
C LYS A 113 -11.32 4.35 14.02
N VAL A 114 -10.04 4.19 13.73
CA VAL A 114 -9.15 3.21 14.33
C VAL A 114 -7.88 3.91 14.83
N THR A 115 -7.10 3.22 15.68
CA THR A 115 -5.79 3.73 16.14
C THR A 115 -4.70 3.39 15.14
N LEU A 116 -3.52 4.02 15.27
CA LEU A 116 -2.34 3.64 14.47
C LEU A 116 -1.91 2.20 14.76
N SER A 117 -2.06 1.73 15.99
CA SER A 117 -1.79 0.33 16.35
C SER A 117 -2.69 -0.62 15.58
N ASP A 118 -3.99 -0.33 15.51
CA ASP A 118 -4.94 -1.14 14.72
C ASP A 118 -4.54 -1.18 13.24
N ILE A 119 -4.06 -0.06 12.67
CA ILE A 119 -3.59 -0.01 11.28
C ILE A 119 -2.35 -0.89 11.09
N CYS A 120 -1.41 -0.87 12.04
CA CYS A 120 -0.24 -1.76 12.02
C CYS A 120 -0.67 -3.22 12.02
N ASP A 121 -1.60 -3.61 12.90
CA ASP A 121 -2.12 -4.97 12.98
C ASP A 121 -2.85 -5.37 11.69
N GLN A 122 -3.66 -4.49 11.11
CA GLN A 122 -4.32 -4.71 9.84
C GLN A 122 -3.32 -4.93 8.68
N THR A 123 -2.19 -4.23 8.69
CA THR A 123 -1.15 -4.46 7.67
C THR A 123 -0.45 -5.81 7.87
N ILE A 124 -0.24 -6.28 9.11
CA ILE A 124 0.22 -7.65 9.39
C ILE A 124 -0.78 -8.67 8.82
N GLU A 125 -2.07 -8.50 9.11
CA GLU A 125 -3.14 -9.37 8.59
C GLU A 125 -3.14 -9.42 7.05
N ALA A 126 -2.93 -8.28 6.39
CA ALA A 126 -2.83 -8.20 4.94
C ALA A 126 -1.66 -9.05 4.40
N ILE A 127 -0.48 -8.96 5.02
CA ILE A 127 0.69 -9.73 4.59
C ILE A 127 0.47 -11.23 4.81
N ILE A 128 -0.09 -11.63 5.95
CA ILE A 128 -0.44 -13.04 6.24
C ILE A 128 -1.41 -13.55 5.18
N TRP A 129 -2.47 -12.79 4.89
CA TRP A 129 -3.46 -13.14 3.89
C TRP A 129 -2.82 -13.30 2.50
N ILE A 130 -2.00 -12.34 2.07
CA ILE A 130 -1.32 -12.38 0.77
C ILE A 130 -0.41 -13.60 0.68
N PHE A 131 0.42 -13.85 1.70
CA PHE A 131 1.34 -14.98 1.70
C PHE A 131 0.62 -16.33 1.52
N ASN A 132 -0.52 -16.49 2.20
CA ASN A 132 -1.30 -17.72 2.18
C ASN A 132 -2.16 -17.87 0.90
N ASN A 133 -2.60 -16.77 0.29
CA ASN A 133 -3.60 -16.80 -0.78
C ASN A 133 -3.06 -16.41 -2.17
N CYS A 134 -1.89 -15.77 -2.29
CA CYS A 134 -1.41 -15.23 -3.57
C CYS A 134 -1.32 -16.28 -4.69
N LYS A 135 -1.07 -17.54 -4.37
CA LYS A 135 -1.02 -18.65 -5.35
C LYS A 135 -2.35 -18.84 -6.08
N ASN A 136 -3.48 -18.57 -5.43
CA ASN A 136 -4.79 -18.63 -6.06
C ASN A 136 -4.97 -17.61 -7.18
N TYR A 137 -4.14 -16.55 -7.15
CA TYR A 137 -4.11 -15.46 -8.11
C TYR A 137 -2.86 -15.49 -9.02
N GLY A 138 -2.10 -16.60 -8.99
CA GLY A 138 -0.91 -16.79 -9.81
C GLY A 138 0.37 -16.14 -9.23
N GLY A 139 0.36 -15.77 -7.95
CA GLY A 139 1.51 -15.19 -7.26
C GLY A 139 2.43 -16.23 -6.61
N ASN A 140 3.72 -15.95 -6.60
CA ASN A 140 4.73 -16.76 -5.93
C ASN A 140 5.08 -16.16 -4.57
N ASN A 141 4.62 -16.79 -3.49
CA ASN A 141 4.88 -16.34 -2.12
C ASN A 141 6.35 -16.42 -1.68
N LYS A 142 7.24 -16.98 -2.52
CA LYS A 142 8.68 -16.94 -2.30
C LYS A 142 9.37 -15.75 -3.01
N LYS A 143 8.60 -14.94 -3.77
CA LYS A 143 9.12 -13.81 -4.55
C LYS A 143 8.27 -12.58 -4.30
N ILE A 144 8.28 -12.10 -3.04
CA ILE A 144 7.49 -10.93 -2.59
C ILE A 144 8.43 -9.74 -2.41
N SER A 145 8.11 -8.62 -3.04
CA SER A 145 8.68 -7.31 -2.73
C SER A 145 7.59 -6.37 -2.22
N ILE A 146 7.99 -5.35 -1.46
CA ILE A 146 7.05 -4.42 -0.84
C ILE A 146 7.52 -2.98 -0.99
N SER A 147 6.59 -2.05 -1.19
CA SER A 147 6.88 -0.62 -1.07
C SER A 147 5.73 0.13 -0.42
N GLY A 148 6.03 1.31 0.08
CA GLY A 148 5.04 2.22 0.61
C GLY A 148 5.46 3.66 0.42
N HIS A 149 4.49 4.56 0.33
CA HIS A 149 4.71 5.99 0.22
C HIS A 149 4.29 6.70 1.51
N SER A 150 5.14 7.60 2.04
CA SER A 150 4.85 8.43 3.22
C SER A 150 4.40 7.58 4.43
N ALA A 151 3.18 7.74 4.94
CA ALA A 151 2.61 6.90 5.99
C ALA A 151 2.64 5.39 5.64
N GLY A 152 2.49 5.03 4.35
CA GLY A 152 2.68 3.66 3.88
C GLY A 152 4.12 3.18 3.98
N ALA A 153 5.12 4.06 3.79
CA ALA A 153 6.53 3.72 4.01
C ALA A 153 6.82 3.44 5.49
N HIS A 154 6.20 4.21 6.40
CA HIS A 154 6.25 3.91 7.83
C HIS A 154 5.70 2.51 8.14
N LEU A 155 4.53 2.15 7.58
CA LEU A 155 3.95 0.82 7.76
C LEU A 155 4.85 -0.28 7.18
N VAL A 156 5.49 -0.05 6.03
CA VAL A 156 6.50 -0.98 5.49
C VAL A 156 7.69 -1.11 6.46
N SER A 157 8.21 0.00 6.99
CA SER A 157 9.30 -0.05 7.99
C SER A 157 8.91 -0.87 9.21
N TYR A 158 7.68 -0.72 9.70
CA TYR A 158 7.15 -1.53 10.80
C TYR A 158 7.14 -3.02 10.43
N LEU A 159 6.59 -3.39 9.26
CA LEU A 159 6.50 -4.77 8.78
C LEU A 159 7.87 -5.45 8.60
N LEU A 160 8.92 -4.69 8.26
CA LEU A 160 10.30 -5.22 8.15
C LEU A 160 10.90 -5.62 9.50
N ASN A 161 10.37 -5.13 10.62
CA ASN A 161 10.81 -5.45 11.96
C ASN A 161 9.99 -6.57 12.63
N ILE A 162 8.98 -7.13 11.95
CA ILE A 162 8.14 -8.20 12.48
C ILE A 162 8.90 -9.53 12.42
N ASP A 163 8.85 -10.29 13.51
CA ASP A 163 9.22 -11.70 13.51
C ASP A 163 8.09 -12.55 12.93
N TRP A 164 8.14 -12.77 11.62
CA TRP A 164 7.11 -13.49 10.89
C TRP A 164 6.94 -14.96 11.31
N SER A 165 7.93 -15.54 12.01
CA SER A 165 7.80 -16.89 12.54
C SER A 165 6.70 -17.02 13.60
N MET A 166 6.35 -15.91 14.28
CA MET A 166 5.22 -15.85 15.22
C MET A 166 3.85 -16.02 14.54
N TYR A 167 3.80 -15.90 13.21
CA TYR A 167 2.60 -16.04 12.39
C TYR A 167 2.65 -17.25 11.44
N ASP A 168 3.49 -18.25 11.75
CA ASP A 168 3.71 -19.45 10.93
C ASP A 168 4.19 -19.13 9.50
N LEU A 169 4.88 -18.00 9.32
CA LEU A 169 5.48 -17.58 8.05
C LEU A 169 7.02 -17.72 8.10
N PRO A 170 7.70 -17.79 6.93
CA PRO A 170 9.15 -17.77 6.90
C PRO A 170 9.71 -16.49 7.54
N LYS A 171 10.84 -16.59 8.25
CA LYS A 171 11.49 -15.44 8.90
C LYS A 171 11.69 -14.26 7.96
N ASN A 172 11.99 -14.52 6.69
CA ASN A 172 12.14 -13.52 5.63
C ASN A 172 11.00 -13.65 4.62
N VAL A 173 9.94 -12.89 4.79
CA VAL A 173 8.81 -12.83 3.85
C VAL A 173 9.15 -12.01 2.61
N PHE A 174 9.88 -10.91 2.79
CA PHE A 174 10.18 -9.97 1.71
C PHE A 174 11.61 -10.16 1.19
N GLN A 175 11.76 -10.14 -0.16
CA GLN A 175 13.06 -10.17 -0.83
C GLN A 175 13.63 -8.78 -1.09
N GLY A 176 12.81 -7.75 -1.00
CA GLY A 176 13.21 -6.35 -1.16
C GLY A 176 12.11 -5.41 -0.71
N ALA A 177 12.51 -4.23 -0.26
CA ALA A 177 11.60 -3.19 0.16
C ALA A 177 12.05 -1.83 -0.37
N ALA A 178 11.08 -0.94 -0.68
CA ALA A 178 11.31 0.45 -1.02
C ALA A 178 10.42 1.36 -0.16
N LEU A 179 11.04 2.26 0.58
CA LEU A 179 10.38 3.24 1.43
C LEU A 179 10.50 4.60 0.75
N ILE A 180 9.37 5.17 0.32
CA ILE A 180 9.29 6.41 -0.44
C ILE A 180 8.74 7.49 0.50
N SER A 181 9.55 8.48 0.80
CA SER A 181 9.19 9.60 1.68
C SER A 181 9.26 10.93 0.93
#